data_382cf32805a7efaa951199c81415bf5f
#
_entry.id   382cf32805a7efaa951199c81415bf5f
#
_cell.length_a   1.000
_cell.length_b   1.000
_cell.length_c   1.000
_cell.angle_alpha   90.00
_cell.angle_beta   90.00
_cell.angle_gamma   90.00
#
_symmetry.space_group_name_H-M   'P 1'
#
loop_
_entity.id
_entity.type
_entity.pdbx_description
1 polymer ?
#
loop_
_entity_poly.entity_id
_entity_poly.type
_entity_poly.pdbx_seq_one_letter_code
_entity_poly.pdbx_strand_id
1 'polypeptide(L)'
;KVNGIVGHMDCKINGEVVDVKSASKFAFNKFQNGTLAADDPFGYLGQLAGYEEAEGTDEGGFLVINKESGELCMYTPDDLDKPNINTKINTLLDELKLDKPPELCYTPIPDGKKGNMKLPKGCSWCKYKHECHKDANDGAGLRTFKYSTGYTYLTEVVAEPKVDEVL
;
A
#
# COMPACT_ATOMS: atom_id res chain seq x y z
N LYS A 1 3.54 19.48 7.73
CA LYS A 1 2.66 18.91 8.77
C LYS A 1 1.22 19.24 8.43
N VAL A 2 0.36 18.25 8.30
CA VAL A 2 -1.08 18.41 8.00
C VAL A 2 -1.90 17.84 9.15
N ASN A 3 -2.79 18.64 9.74
CA ASN A 3 -3.70 18.24 10.84
C ASN A 3 -3.03 17.41 11.97
N GLY A 4 -1.80 17.76 12.33
CA GLY A 4 -1.04 17.05 13.36
C GLY A 4 -0.17 15.90 12.86
N ILE A 5 -0.42 15.36 11.67
CA ILE A 5 0.39 14.30 11.05
C ILE A 5 1.67 14.89 10.47
N VAL A 6 2.79 14.27 10.76
CA VAL A 6 4.12 14.67 10.30
C VAL A 6 4.61 13.70 9.26
N GLY A 7 5.13 14.21 8.15
CA GLY A 7 5.84 13.45 7.12
C GLY A 7 7.17 14.12 6.79
N HIS A 8 8.03 13.37 6.11
CA HIS A 8 9.31 13.85 5.60
C HIS A 8 9.30 13.67 4.08
N MET A 9 9.29 14.78 3.35
CA MET A 9 9.43 14.74 1.90
C MET A 9 10.89 14.58 1.51
N ASP A 10 11.15 14.02 0.33
CA ASP A 10 12.51 13.80 -0.14
C ASP A 10 13.15 15.09 -0.65
N CYS A 11 12.51 15.78 -1.58
CA CYS A 11 13.05 17.04 -2.13
C CYS A 11 11.97 17.92 -2.77
N LYS A 12 12.40 19.12 -3.22
CA LYS A 12 11.66 19.99 -4.13
C LYS A 12 12.46 20.23 -5.39
N ILE A 13 11.79 20.24 -6.54
CA ILE A 13 12.37 20.62 -7.82
C ILE A 13 11.52 21.75 -8.38
N ASN A 14 12.12 22.91 -8.66
CA ASN A 14 11.45 24.12 -9.12
C ASN A 14 10.29 24.60 -8.23
N GLY A 15 10.35 24.28 -6.93
CA GLY A 15 9.29 24.64 -5.98
C GLY A 15 8.27 23.55 -5.73
N GLU A 16 8.14 22.56 -6.62
CA GLU A 16 7.20 21.46 -6.50
C GLU A 16 7.78 20.28 -5.68
N VAL A 17 6.92 19.62 -4.96
CA VAL A 17 7.27 18.41 -4.17
C VAL A 17 7.63 17.28 -5.10
N VAL A 18 8.79 16.65 -4.86
CA VAL A 18 9.20 15.44 -5.57
C VAL A 18 9.55 14.34 -4.57
N ASP A 19 8.83 13.25 -4.68
CA ASP A 19 9.03 12.05 -3.88
C ASP A 19 9.81 11.01 -4.70
N VAL A 20 10.93 10.52 -4.16
CA VAL A 20 11.86 9.64 -4.88
C VAL A 20 11.56 8.18 -4.56
N LYS A 21 11.27 7.39 -5.57
CA LYS A 21 10.96 5.96 -5.42
C LYS A 21 11.96 5.07 -6.14
N SER A 22 12.44 4.03 -5.48
CA SER A 22 13.12 2.92 -6.14
C SER A 22 12.13 1.77 -6.34
N ALA A 23 11.97 1.31 -7.58
CA ALA A 23 10.91 0.37 -7.95
C ALA A 23 11.48 -0.86 -8.67
N SER A 24 10.83 -2.03 -8.51
CA SER A 24 11.00 -3.15 -9.41
C SER A 24 10.47 -2.78 -10.80
N LYS A 25 10.90 -3.49 -11.85
CA LYS A 25 10.41 -3.27 -13.22
C LYS A 25 8.87 -3.22 -13.29
N PHE A 26 8.18 -4.12 -12.59
CA PHE A 26 6.71 -4.14 -12.57
C PHE A 26 6.12 -2.85 -11.97
N ALA A 27 6.63 -2.40 -10.83
CA ALA A 27 6.16 -1.19 -10.18
C ALA A 27 6.57 0.07 -10.96
N PHE A 28 7.79 0.10 -11.54
CA PHE A 28 8.28 1.19 -12.39
C PHE A 28 7.35 1.43 -13.59
N ASN A 29 6.90 0.36 -14.25
CA ASN A 29 5.97 0.46 -15.38
C ASN A 29 4.64 1.15 -15.02
N LYS A 30 4.17 1.07 -13.78
CA LYS A 30 2.95 1.79 -13.35
C LYS A 30 3.13 3.29 -13.39
N PHE A 31 4.28 3.77 -12.92
CA PHE A 31 4.62 5.20 -12.98
C PHE A 31 4.85 5.65 -14.42
N GLN A 32 5.65 4.90 -15.18
CA GLN A 32 5.98 5.21 -16.57
C GLN A 32 4.73 5.26 -17.47
N ASN A 33 3.74 4.40 -17.22
CA ASN A 33 2.51 4.32 -18.01
C ASN A 33 1.34 5.13 -17.40
N GLY A 34 1.55 5.82 -16.28
CA GLY A 34 0.49 6.61 -15.62
C GLY A 34 -0.64 5.76 -15.04
N THR A 35 -0.37 4.49 -14.65
CA THR A 35 -1.40 3.56 -14.17
C THR A 35 -1.34 3.32 -12.66
N LEU A 36 -0.62 4.16 -11.92
CA LEU A 36 -0.45 4.01 -10.47
C LEU A 36 -1.80 4.06 -9.74
N ALA A 37 -2.71 4.95 -10.12
CA ALA A 37 -4.01 5.13 -9.47
C ALA A 37 -4.87 3.86 -9.48
N ALA A 38 -4.73 3.02 -10.50
CA ALA A 38 -5.47 1.76 -10.60
C ALA A 38 -4.99 0.68 -9.62
N ASP A 39 -3.75 0.76 -9.13
CA ASP A 39 -3.17 -0.22 -8.18
C ASP A 39 -2.04 0.44 -7.38
N ASP A 40 -2.41 1.20 -6.35
CA ASP A 40 -1.52 1.86 -5.38
C ASP A 40 -1.65 1.24 -3.97
N PRO A 41 -1.16 0.00 -3.77
CA PRO A 41 -1.31 -0.71 -2.48
C PRO A 41 -0.48 -0.10 -1.34
N PHE A 42 0.43 0.82 -1.64
CA PHE A 42 1.29 1.49 -0.66
C PHE A 42 0.84 2.91 -0.33
N GLY A 43 -0.18 3.44 -1.03
CA GLY A 43 -0.73 4.77 -0.79
C GLY A 43 0.20 5.91 -1.19
N TYR A 44 0.98 5.74 -2.24
CA TYR A 44 1.92 6.76 -2.72
C TYR A 44 1.21 8.06 -3.11
N LEU A 45 0.05 7.95 -3.78
CA LEU A 45 -0.75 9.12 -4.14
C LEU A 45 -1.22 9.89 -2.91
N GLY A 46 -1.63 9.18 -1.84
CA GLY A 46 -1.99 9.82 -0.58
C GLY A 46 -0.79 10.45 0.15
N GLN A 47 0.39 9.85 0.04
CA GLN A 47 1.63 10.42 0.57
C GLN A 47 1.99 11.73 -0.13
N LEU A 48 1.96 11.72 -1.46
CA LEU A 48 2.24 12.90 -2.28
C LEU A 48 1.25 14.04 -1.98
N ALA A 49 -0.07 13.76 -1.98
CA ALA A 49 -1.11 14.73 -1.64
C ALA A 49 -0.90 15.33 -0.24
N GLY A 50 -0.41 14.55 0.73
CA GLY A 50 -0.06 15.03 2.05
C GLY A 50 1.11 16.00 2.06
N TYR A 51 2.11 15.77 1.23
CA TYR A 51 3.26 16.67 1.09
C TYR A 51 2.87 17.95 0.35
N GLU A 52 2.08 17.87 -0.73
CA GLU A 52 1.56 19.01 -1.46
C GLU A 52 0.74 19.91 -0.56
N GLU A 53 -0.22 19.36 0.19
CA GLU A 53 -1.02 20.12 1.16
C GLU A 53 -0.16 20.83 2.22
N ALA A 54 0.88 20.16 2.71
CA ALA A 54 1.79 20.73 3.71
C ALA A 54 2.63 21.89 3.18
N GLU A 55 2.93 21.89 1.88
CA GLU A 55 3.81 22.86 1.20
C GLU A 55 3.05 23.90 0.38
N GLY A 56 1.72 23.73 0.23
CA GLY A 56 0.85 24.63 -0.53
C GLY A 56 1.13 24.57 -2.03
N THR A 57 1.42 23.37 -2.56
CA THR A 57 1.61 23.09 -3.99
C THR A 57 0.61 22.01 -4.44
N ASP A 58 0.46 21.80 -5.74
CA ASP A 58 -0.46 20.84 -6.35
C ASP A 58 0.12 20.10 -7.58
N GLU A 59 1.28 20.51 -8.06
CA GLU A 59 1.96 19.92 -9.22
C GLU A 59 3.10 18.95 -8.82
N GLY A 60 3.01 18.36 -7.63
CA GLY A 60 3.99 17.41 -7.14
C GLY A 60 4.06 16.12 -7.97
N GLY A 61 5.18 15.43 -7.88
CA GLY A 61 5.42 14.23 -8.66
C GLY A 61 6.37 13.22 -8.03
N PHE A 62 6.61 12.17 -8.77
CA PHE A 62 7.53 11.08 -8.42
C PHE A 62 8.72 11.06 -9.37
N LEU A 63 9.92 11.04 -8.82
CA LEU A 63 11.12 10.62 -9.53
C LEU A 63 11.37 9.15 -9.24
N VAL A 64 11.19 8.29 -10.23
CA VAL A 64 11.23 6.83 -10.02
C VAL A 64 12.44 6.21 -10.70
N ILE A 65 13.14 5.37 -9.95
CA ILE A 65 14.32 4.64 -10.39
C ILE A 65 13.96 3.16 -10.52
N ASN A 66 14.09 2.61 -11.71
CA ASN A 66 14.04 1.17 -11.92
C ASN A 66 15.31 0.53 -11.37
N LYS A 67 15.22 -0.17 -10.24
CA LYS A 67 16.40 -0.76 -9.58
C LYS A 67 17.00 -1.97 -10.30
N GLU A 68 16.36 -2.46 -11.36
CA GLU A 68 16.91 -3.53 -12.20
C GLU A 68 17.75 -2.99 -13.37
N SER A 69 17.34 -1.85 -13.96
CA SER A 69 17.98 -1.27 -15.14
C SER A 69 18.67 0.06 -14.88
N GLY A 70 18.36 0.76 -13.78
CA GLY A 70 18.81 2.13 -13.54
C GLY A 70 18.04 3.19 -14.34
N GLU A 71 17.02 2.80 -15.09
CA GLU A 71 16.18 3.71 -15.86
C GLU A 71 15.40 4.65 -14.93
N LEU A 72 15.24 5.90 -15.34
CA LEU A 72 14.51 6.93 -14.60
C LEU A 72 13.24 7.32 -15.34
N CYS A 73 12.17 7.60 -14.59
CA CYS A 73 11.02 8.31 -15.13
C CYS A 73 10.52 9.36 -14.12
N MET A 74 9.93 10.42 -14.64
CA MET A 74 9.13 11.37 -13.88
C MET A 74 7.66 11.06 -14.13
N TYR A 75 6.86 11.06 -13.06
CA TYR A 75 5.42 10.89 -13.12
C TYR A 75 4.73 11.94 -12.24
N THR A 76 3.95 12.81 -12.86
CA THR A 76 3.06 13.73 -12.17
C THR A 76 1.64 13.19 -12.31
N PRO A 77 1.02 12.72 -11.22
CA PRO A 77 -0.35 12.21 -11.26
C PRO A 77 -1.36 13.33 -11.52
N ASP A 78 -2.49 12.98 -12.14
CA ASP A 78 -3.63 13.89 -12.24
C ASP A 78 -4.19 14.18 -10.84
N ASP A 79 -4.70 15.38 -10.60
CA ASP A 79 -5.30 15.75 -9.32
C ASP A 79 -6.50 14.89 -8.96
N LEU A 80 -7.24 14.41 -9.96
CA LEU A 80 -8.37 13.48 -9.76
C LEU A 80 -7.94 12.11 -9.22
N ASP A 81 -6.70 11.73 -9.45
CA ASP A 81 -6.14 10.48 -8.95
C ASP A 81 -5.66 10.59 -7.50
N LYS A 82 -5.45 11.82 -7.01
CA LYS A 82 -5.00 12.09 -5.65
C LYS A 82 -6.18 12.13 -4.68
N PRO A 83 -6.12 11.49 -3.51
CA PRO A 83 -7.18 11.57 -2.52
C PRO A 83 -7.20 12.94 -1.86
N ASN A 84 -8.40 13.42 -1.46
CA ASN A 84 -8.50 14.57 -0.56
C ASN A 84 -7.89 14.21 0.79
N ILE A 85 -6.68 14.70 1.04
CA ILE A 85 -5.89 14.30 2.20
C ILE A 85 -6.48 14.81 3.53
N ASN A 86 -7.10 15.98 3.54
CA ASN A 86 -7.73 16.53 4.74
C ASN A 86 -8.91 15.65 5.17
N THR A 87 -9.76 15.25 4.24
CA THR A 87 -10.87 14.32 4.52
C THR A 87 -10.34 12.98 5.03
N LYS A 88 -9.33 12.43 4.37
CA LYS A 88 -8.73 11.14 4.77
C LYS A 88 -8.12 11.19 6.17
N ILE A 89 -7.40 12.26 6.51
CA ILE A 89 -6.80 12.45 7.84
C ILE A 89 -7.88 12.62 8.90
N ASN A 90 -8.92 13.42 8.65
CA ASN A 90 -10.00 13.64 9.61
C ASN A 90 -10.75 12.34 9.88
N THR A 91 -11.09 11.55 8.86
CA THR A 91 -11.70 10.22 9.03
C THR A 91 -10.81 9.32 9.89
N LEU A 92 -9.51 9.25 9.61
CA LEU A 92 -8.57 8.47 10.41
C LEU A 92 -8.52 8.93 11.87
N LEU A 93 -8.47 10.24 12.12
CA LEU A 93 -8.45 10.80 13.47
C LEU A 93 -9.76 10.51 14.23
N ASP A 94 -10.89 10.48 13.55
CA ASP A 94 -12.16 10.11 14.16
C ASP A 94 -12.24 8.61 14.47
N GLU A 95 -11.77 7.76 13.57
CA GLU A 95 -11.64 6.32 13.82
C GLU A 95 -10.75 6.00 15.02
N LEU A 96 -9.63 6.72 15.18
CA LEU A 96 -8.71 6.54 16.31
C LEU A 96 -9.30 6.93 17.68
N LYS A 97 -10.42 7.66 17.70
CA LYS A 97 -11.17 7.97 18.94
C LYS A 97 -12.13 6.85 19.37
N LEU A 98 -12.39 5.89 18.50
CA LEU A 98 -13.29 4.78 18.77
C LEU A 98 -12.59 3.68 19.58
N ASP A 99 -13.33 3.06 20.54
CA ASP A 99 -12.83 1.91 21.31
C ASP A 99 -12.86 0.57 20.53
N LYS A 100 -12.96 0.63 19.22
CA LYS A 100 -12.97 -0.54 18.35
C LYS A 100 -11.99 -0.34 17.18
N PRO A 101 -11.39 -1.41 16.69
CA PRO A 101 -10.57 -1.34 15.49
C PRO A 101 -11.38 -0.80 14.30
N PRO A 102 -10.73 -0.06 13.37
CA PRO A 102 -11.37 0.32 12.12
C PRO A 102 -11.67 -0.93 11.26
N GLU A 103 -12.48 -0.75 10.23
CA GLU A 103 -12.70 -1.81 9.24
C GLU A 103 -11.40 -2.21 8.55
N LEU A 104 -11.36 -3.44 8.02
CA LEU A 104 -10.19 -3.93 7.30
C LEU A 104 -9.91 -3.06 6.07
N CYS A 105 -8.66 -2.62 5.92
CA CYS A 105 -8.24 -1.81 4.76
C CYS A 105 -8.46 -2.53 3.41
N TYR A 106 -8.40 -3.87 3.43
CA TYR A 106 -8.57 -4.71 2.25
C TYR A 106 -9.26 -6.01 2.64
N THR A 107 -10.12 -6.51 1.75
CA THR A 107 -10.72 -7.84 1.88
C THR A 107 -9.76 -8.92 1.35
N PRO A 108 -9.77 -10.14 1.93
CA PRO A 108 -9.06 -11.27 1.38
C PRO A 108 -9.46 -11.57 -0.07
N ILE A 109 -8.51 -12.09 -0.85
CA ILE A 109 -8.70 -12.42 -2.26
C ILE A 109 -8.49 -13.92 -2.50
N PRO A 110 -9.10 -14.52 -3.55
CA PRO A 110 -8.90 -15.93 -3.86
C PRO A 110 -7.43 -16.29 -4.11
N ASP A 111 -6.99 -17.41 -3.55
CA ASP A 111 -5.71 -18.03 -3.85
C ASP A 111 -5.89 -19.20 -4.82
N GLY A 112 -5.91 -18.86 -6.11
CA GLY A 112 -6.15 -19.85 -7.18
C GLY A 112 -7.61 -20.32 -7.25
N LYS A 113 -7.81 -21.60 -7.65
CA LYS A 113 -9.14 -22.17 -7.95
C LYS A 113 -9.64 -23.17 -6.90
N LYS A 114 -8.90 -23.37 -5.82
CA LYS A 114 -9.18 -24.42 -4.84
C LYS A 114 -9.98 -23.95 -3.61
N GLY A 115 -10.43 -22.70 -3.62
CA GLY A 115 -11.24 -22.13 -2.54
C GLY A 115 -10.43 -21.45 -1.43
N ASN A 116 -9.10 -21.55 -1.42
CA ASN A 116 -8.29 -20.83 -0.44
C ASN A 116 -8.42 -19.33 -0.63
N MET A 117 -8.37 -18.58 0.48
CA MET A 117 -8.36 -17.12 0.50
C MET A 117 -7.04 -16.62 1.09
N LYS A 118 -6.47 -15.58 0.52
CA LYS A 118 -5.21 -14.99 0.96
C LYS A 118 -5.29 -13.49 1.17
N LEU A 119 -4.31 -12.96 1.90
CA LEU A 119 -4.14 -11.52 2.02
C LEU A 119 -3.76 -10.89 0.67
N PRO A 120 -4.36 -9.75 0.32
CA PRO A 120 -3.89 -8.94 -0.79
C PRO A 120 -2.50 -8.33 -0.48
N LYS A 121 -1.83 -7.83 -1.50
CA LYS A 121 -0.45 -7.37 -1.42
C LYS A 121 -0.22 -6.30 -0.35
N GLY A 122 -1.13 -5.35 -0.21
CA GLY A 122 -1.04 -4.30 0.81
C GLY A 122 -1.00 -4.86 2.23
N CYS A 123 -1.84 -5.88 2.53
CA CYS A 123 -1.84 -6.55 3.82
C CYS A 123 -0.62 -7.44 4.04
N SER A 124 -0.05 -8.06 2.99
CA SER A 124 1.11 -8.95 3.12
C SER A 124 2.32 -8.27 3.77
N TRP A 125 2.50 -6.98 3.53
CA TRP A 125 3.59 -6.18 4.08
C TRP A 125 3.23 -5.46 5.39
N CYS A 126 1.95 -5.47 5.80
CA CYS A 126 1.49 -4.80 7.00
C CYS A 126 1.96 -5.53 8.27
N LYS A 127 2.52 -4.80 9.21
CA LYS A 127 2.93 -5.35 10.51
C LYS A 127 1.76 -5.80 11.38
N TYR A 128 0.57 -5.25 11.15
CA TYR A 128 -0.64 -5.55 11.91
C TYR A 128 -1.48 -6.69 11.33
N LYS A 129 -1.04 -7.34 10.24
CA LYS A 129 -1.82 -8.36 9.55
C LYS A 129 -2.31 -9.49 10.46
N HIS A 130 -1.50 -9.93 11.42
CA HIS A 130 -1.89 -11.00 12.35
C HIS A 130 -2.97 -10.55 13.34
N GLU A 131 -2.93 -9.29 13.79
CA GLU A 131 -3.96 -8.72 14.65
C GLU A 131 -5.29 -8.51 13.89
N CYS A 132 -5.21 -7.95 12.69
CA CYS A 132 -6.38 -7.71 11.85
C CYS A 132 -7.10 -9.00 11.44
N HIS A 133 -6.39 -10.11 11.35
CA HIS A 133 -6.91 -11.40 10.88
C HIS A 133 -6.74 -12.53 11.93
N LYS A 134 -6.80 -12.16 13.22
CA LYS A 134 -6.70 -13.13 14.32
C LYS A 134 -7.80 -14.19 14.31
N ASP A 135 -8.96 -13.85 13.79
CA ASP A 135 -10.11 -14.75 13.68
C ASP A 135 -10.13 -15.58 12.39
N ALA A 136 -9.10 -15.44 11.52
CA ALA A 136 -8.97 -16.23 10.30
C ALA A 136 -8.81 -17.73 10.61
N ASN A 137 -9.12 -18.60 9.64
CA ASN A 137 -9.06 -20.06 9.78
C ASN A 137 -9.76 -20.55 11.06
N ASP A 138 -11.01 -20.12 11.26
CA ASP A 138 -11.84 -20.50 12.41
C ASP A 138 -11.21 -20.12 13.77
N GLY A 139 -10.52 -19.00 13.84
CA GLY A 139 -9.88 -18.47 15.05
C GLY A 139 -8.44 -18.94 15.26
N ALA A 140 -7.88 -19.74 14.34
CA ALA A 140 -6.46 -20.15 14.40
C ALA A 140 -5.50 -19.03 13.93
N GLY A 141 -6.04 -17.94 13.35
CA GLY A 141 -5.25 -16.84 12.80
C GLY A 141 -4.78 -17.11 11.37
N LEU A 142 -3.85 -16.29 10.90
CA LEU A 142 -3.28 -16.44 9.56
C LEU A 142 -2.37 -17.68 9.51
N ARG A 143 -2.56 -18.50 8.48
CA ARG A 143 -1.62 -19.57 8.15
C ARG A 143 -0.63 -19.08 7.10
N THR A 144 0.66 -19.27 7.34
CA THR A 144 1.74 -18.74 6.49
C THR A 144 2.44 -19.86 5.76
N PHE A 145 2.51 -19.76 4.44
CA PHE A 145 3.15 -20.75 3.57
C PHE A 145 4.31 -20.16 2.81
N LYS A 146 5.43 -20.90 2.72
CA LYS A 146 6.65 -20.45 2.04
C LYS A 146 6.71 -20.98 0.62
N TYR A 147 6.54 -20.10 -0.36
CA TYR A 147 6.73 -20.39 -1.78
C TYR A 147 8.11 -19.89 -2.26
N SER A 148 8.54 -20.32 -3.43
CA SER A 148 9.78 -19.84 -4.07
C SER A 148 9.80 -18.32 -4.29
N THR A 149 8.63 -17.71 -4.45
CA THR A 149 8.44 -16.25 -4.65
C THR A 149 8.24 -15.45 -3.36
N GLY A 150 8.23 -16.12 -2.20
CA GLY A 150 8.02 -15.47 -0.90
C GLY A 150 6.93 -16.12 -0.06
N TYR A 151 6.42 -15.38 0.91
CA TYR A 151 5.40 -15.86 1.83
C TYR A 151 3.99 -15.53 1.32
N THR A 152 3.08 -16.49 1.50
CA THR A 152 1.63 -16.30 1.30
C THR A 152 0.92 -16.49 2.63
N TYR A 153 0.07 -15.54 2.98
CA TYR A 153 -0.72 -15.55 4.21
C TYR A 153 -2.15 -15.91 3.87
N LEU A 154 -2.61 -17.08 4.31
CA LEU A 154 -3.97 -17.58 4.03
C LEU A 154 -4.90 -17.23 5.19
N THR A 155 -6.04 -16.63 4.85
CA THR A 155 -7.14 -16.35 5.79
C THR A 155 -8.15 -17.48 5.85
N GLU A 156 -8.17 -18.34 4.83
CA GLU A 156 -9.00 -19.54 4.75
C GLU A 156 -8.25 -20.60 3.95
N VAL A 157 -8.13 -21.80 4.51
CA VAL A 157 -7.50 -22.96 3.87
C VAL A 157 -8.55 -24.06 3.66
N VAL A 158 -9.06 -24.14 2.43
CA VAL A 158 -9.97 -25.20 1.98
C VAL A 158 -9.17 -26.40 1.45
N ALA A 159 -8.08 -26.13 0.75
CA ALA A 159 -7.16 -27.14 0.24
C ALA A 159 -5.75 -26.86 0.71
N GLU A 160 -5.16 -27.84 1.38
CA GLU A 160 -3.81 -27.73 1.94
C GLU A 160 -2.77 -27.42 0.84
N PRO A 161 -1.95 -26.38 0.98
CA PRO A 161 -0.84 -26.10 0.08
C PRO A 161 0.21 -27.21 0.12
N LYS A 162 0.89 -27.47 -1.01
CA LYS A 162 1.97 -28.47 -1.12
C LYS A 162 3.35 -27.86 -0.85
N VAL A 163 3.42 -26.90 0.06
CA VAL A 163 4.64 -26.20 0.47
C VAL A 163 4.67 -26.08 1.98
N ASP A 164 5.84 -25.82 2.54
CA ASP A 164 6.01 -25.77 4.00
C ASP A 164 5.20 -24.63 4.62
N GLU A 165 4.47 -24.95 5.67
CA GLU A 165 3.89 -23.95 6.57
C GLU A 165 4.98 -23.44 7.51
N VAL A 166 4.98 -22.14 7.72
CA VAL A 166 5.94 -21.44 8.59
C VAL A 166 5.16 -20.86 9.76
N LEU A 167 5.53 -21.27 10.96
CA LEU A 167 4.95 -20.77 12.23
C LEU A 167 5.53 -19.40 12.60
#